data_fc61ef3490a5bcbc627a6a7210b24a40
#
_entry.id   fc61ef3490a5bcbc627a6a7210b24a40
#
_cell.length_a   1.000
_cell.length_b   1.000
_cell.length_c   1.000
_cell.angle_alpha   90.00
_cell.angle_beta   90.00
_cell.angle_gamma   90.00
#
_symmetry.space_group_name_H-M   'P 1'
#
loop_
_entity.id
_entity.type
_entity.pdbx_description
1 polymer ?
#
loop_
_entity_poly.entity_id
_entity_poly.type
_entity_poly.pdbx_seq_one_letter_code
_entity_poly.pdbx_strand_id
1 'polypeptide(L)'
;MTKRALITGITGQDGSYLAELLLDEGYEVIGMVRRSSTVTFERIAHLQDRIATVNGDLLDQASLIELLRTYRPHEVYNLAAQSFVQTSFSQPVLTGEVTGLGVTRLLDAIRLVDPDIRFYQASSSEMFGKVHEVPQLETTPFHPRSPYGVAKVYGHWITLNYRESYDLFACSGILFNHESPRRGLEFVTRKISHAVAKIKLGQADELRLGNLDAQRDWGFAGDYVEAMWLMLQQDQPDDYVVATGETHSVREFCELAFGRVDLDWEQYVKVDEKFFRPAEVDLLVGSPAKAKRQLDWEPKTSFPELVHMMVDADLALLQGDLDHLAR
;
A
#
# COMPACT_ATOMS: atom_id res chain seq x y z
N MET A 1 29.47 -5.25 4.50
CA MET A 1 28.61 -6.33 3.95
C MET A 1 27.40 -5.69 3.31
N THR A 2 26.94 -6.20 2.18
CA THR A 2 25.70 -5.72 1.54
C THR A 2 24.51 -6.03 2.44
N LYS A 3 23.63 -5.05 2.71
CA LYS A 3 22.40 -5.30 3.44
C LYS A 3 21.44 -6.14 2.60
N ARG A 4 20.66 -7.00 3.25
CA ARG A 4 19.61 -7.83 2.62
C ARG A 4 18.25 -7.45 3.16
N ALA A 5 17.28 -7.31 2.28
CA ALA A 5 15.91 -7.00 2.64
C ALA A 5 14.96 -8.08 2.10
N LEU A 6 14.06 -8.57 2.96
CA LEU A 6 12.96 -9.44 2.58
C LEU A 6 11.68 -8.61 2.47
N ILE A 7 11.02 -8.65 1.31
CA ILE A 7 9.75 -7.98 1.06
C ILE A 7 8.66 -9.02 0.89
N THR A 8 7.68 -9.06 1.80
CA THR A 8 6.44 -9.80 1.56
C THR A 8 5.51 -8.95 0.69
N GLY A 9 4.78 -9.56 -0.24
CA GLY A 9 3.91 -8.82 -1.15
C GLY A 9 4.65 -8.04 -2.23
N ILE A 10 5.83 -8.50 -2.64
CA ILE A 10 6.69 -7.83 -3.63
C ILE A 10 6.01 -7.61 -5.00
N THR A 11 5.04 -8.43 -5.38
CA THR A 11 4.28 -8.30 -6.63
C THR A 11 3.17 -7.24 -6.56
N GLY A 12 2.97 -6.61 -5.39
CA GLY A 12 2.05 -5.49 -5.20
C GLY A 12 2.63 -4.16 -5.70
N GLN A 13 1.80 -3.11 -5.64
CA GLN A 13 2.23 -1.75 -5.95
C GLN A 13 3.45 -1.35 -5.11
N ASP A 14 3.29 -1.31 -3.80
CA ASP A 14 4.32 -0.83 -2.87
C ASP A 14 5.56 -1.72 -2.88
N GLY A 15 5.36 -3.05 -2.96
CA GLY A 15 6.45 -4.01 -3.03
C GLY A 15 7.35 -3.79 -4.24
N SER A 16 6.78 -3.41 -5.38
CA SER A 16 7.56 -3.12 -6.60
C SER A 16 8.36 -1.83 -6.51
N TYR A 17 7.78 -0.74 -5.99
CA TYR A 17 8.51 0.53 -5.76
C TYR A 17 9.56 0.39 -4.66
N LEU A 18 9.24 -0.30 -3.57
CA LEU A 18 10.21 -0.54 -2.50
C LEU A 18 11.40 -1.39 -2.98
N ALA A 19 11.16 -2.38 -3.85
CA ALA A 19 12.23 -3.17 -4.42
C ALA A 19 13.19 -2.30 -5.27
N GLU A 20 12.67 -1.38 -6.08
CA GLU A 20 13.47 -0.42 -6.84
C GLU A 20 14.31 0.46 -5.91
N LEU A 21 13.66 1.10 -4.93
CA LEU A 21 14.34 1.94 -3.95
C LEU A 21 15.48 1.19 -3.24
N LEU A 22 15.22 -0.01 -2.73
CA LEU A 22 16.22 -0.78 -2.01
C LEU A 22 17.38 -1.25 -2.90
N LEU A 23 17.12 -1.56 -4.17
CA LEU A 23 18.17 -1.86 -5.14
C LEU A 23 19.05 -0.64 -5.41
N ASP A 24 18.47 0.55 -5.49
CA ASP A 24 19.20 1.80 -5.69
C ASP A 24 20.01 2.20 -4.45
N GLU A 25 19.52 1.85 -3.24
CA GLU A 25 20.25 1.95 -1.97
C GLU A 25 21.31 0.84 -1.77
N GLY A 26 21.50 -0.03 -2.76
CA GLY A 26 22.53 -1.06 -2.77
C GLY A 26 22.21 -2.31 -1.95
N TYR A 27 20.93 -2.59 -1.68
CA TYR A 27 20.50 -3.82 -1.01
C TYR A 27 20.46 -5.01 -1.97
N GLU A 28 20.67 -6.20 -1.40
CA GLU A 28 20.21 -7.46 -2.00
C GLU A 28 18.74 -7.68 -1.63
N VAL A 29 17.86 -7.69 -2.62
CA VAL A 29 16.40 -7.76 -2.41
C VAL A 29 15.89 -9.18 -2.61
N ILE A 30 15.19 -9.70 -1.60
CA ILE A 30 14.50 -10.98 -1.60
C ILE A 30 12.99 -10.72 -1.59
N GLY A 31 12.29 -11.13 -2.63
CA GLY A 31 10.85 -10.96 -2.76
C GLY A 31 10.10 -12.24 -2.42
N MET A 32 9.31 -12.23 -1.35
CA MET A 32 8.44 -13.35 -1.02
C MET A 32 7.18 -13.33 -1.89
N VAL A 33 6.93 -14.43 -2.58
CA VAL A 33 5.74 -14.65 -3.39
C VAL A 33 4.97 -15.87 -2.87
N ARG A 34 3.64 -15.76 -2.84
CA ARG A 34 2.79 -16.90 -2.52
C ARG A 34 2.70 -17.80 -3.75
N ARG A 35 2.84 -19.11 -3.56
CA ARG A 35 2.63 -20.07 -4.65
C ARG A 35 1.18 -20.00 -5.15
N SER A 36 1.02 -19.73 -6.42
CA SER A 36 -0.26 -19.69 -7.12
C SER A 36 -0.10 -20.39 -8.47
N SER A 37 -1.18 -20.93 -9.02
CA SER A 37 -1.20 -21.49 -10.39
C SER A 37 -1.04 -20.39 -11.45
N THR A 38 -1.36 -19.16 -11.12
CA THR A 38 -1.18 -17.96 -11.94
C THR A 38 -0.41 -16.93 -11.12
N VAL A 39 0.89 -16.81 -11.34
CA VAL A 39 1.68 -15.74 -10.73
C VAL A 39 1.90 -14.68 -11.80
N THR A 40 1.44 -13.47 -11.53
CA THR A 40 1.74 -12.32 -12.39
C THR A 40 2.90 -11.54 -11.79
N PHE A 41 3.97 -11.41 -12.56
CA PHE A 41 5.15 -10.61 -12.18
C PHE A 41 5.18 -9.25 -12.89
N GLU A 42 4.05 -8.81 -13.45
CA GLU A 42 3.96 -7.60 -14.29
C GLU A 42 4.64 -6.39 -13.66
N ARG A 43 4.35 -6.12 -12.36
CA ARG A 43 4.91 -4.95 -11.67
C ARG A 43 6.40 -5.06 -11.33
N ILE A 44 6.96 -6.25 -11.37
CA ILE A 44 8.37 -6.52 -11.08
C ILE A 44 9.09 -7.20 -12.26
N ALA A 45 8.48 -7.21 -13.45
CA ALA A 45 9.06 -7.88 -14.63
C ALA A 45 10.46 -7.33 -14.97
N HIS A 46 10.64 -6.03 -14.87
CA HIS A 46 11.90 -5.32 -15.11
C HIS A 46 12.96 -5.53 -14.02
N LEU A 47 12.61 -6.16 -12.89
CA LEU A 47 13.51 -6.42 -11.75
C LEU A 47 13.92 -7.90 -11.64
N GLN A 48 13.38 -8.78 -12.46
CA GLN A 48 13.51 -10.24 -12.32
C GLN A 48 14.97 -10.72 -12.26
N ASP A 49 15.86 -10.07 -13.01
CA ASP A 49 17.29 -10.40 -13.02
C ASP A 49 18.09 -9.74 -11.87
N ARG A 50 17.45 -8.85 -11.10
CA ARG A 50 18.07 -8.05 -10.03
C ARG A 50 17.65 -8.47 -8.62
N ILE A 51 16.56 -9.23 -8.49
CA ILE A 51 15.97 -9.66 -7.23
C ILE A 51 15.87 -11.19 -7.14
N ALA A 52 15.94 -11.73 -5.93
CA ALA A 52 15.64 -13.13 -5.68
C ALA A 52 14.15 -13.30 -5.36
N THR A 53 13.38 -14.04 -6.17
CA THR A 53 11.99 -14.39 -5.84
C THR A 53 11.92 -15.74 -5.16
N VAL A 54 11.25 -15.82 -3.99
CA VAL A 54 11.19 -16.99 -3.13
C VAL A 54 9.75 -17.29 -2.73
N ASN A 55 9.43 -18.59 -2.59
CA ASN A 55 8.10 -19.01 -2.15
C ASN A 55 7.98 -18.90 -0.63
N GLY A 56 6.86 -18.34 -0.15
CA GLY A 56 6.47 -18.29 1.25
C GLY A 56 5.02 -17.87 1.39
N ASP A 57 4.40 -18.20 2.52
CA ASP A 57 3.01 -17.84 2.81
C ASP A 57 2.87 -17.36 4.26
N LEU A 58 2.19 -16.23 4.47
CA LEU A 58 1.87 -15.72 5.82
C LEU A 58 0.95 -16.67 6.63
N LEU A 59 0.33 -17.64 5.96
CA LEU A 59 -0.45 -18.69 6.62
C LEU A 59 0.41 -19.86 7.09
N ASP A 60 1.66 -19.97 6.63
CA ASP A 60 2.57 -21.06 6.94
C ASP A 60 3.83 -20.57 7.66
N GLN A 61 3.82 -20.68 8.99
CA GLN A 61 4.94 -20.25 9.85
C GLN A 61 6.23 -21.04 9.56
N ALA A 62 6.14 -22.30 9.16
CA ALA A 62 7.32 -23.10 8.86
C ALA A 62 8.05 -22.55 7.63
N SER A 63 7.32 -22.16 6.60
CA SER A 63 7.91 -21.52 5.41
C SER A 63 8.59 -20.18 5.74
N LEU A 64 8.02 -19.39 6.66
CA LEU A 64 8.61 -18.12 7.09
C LEU A 64 9.91 -18.33 7.87
N ILE A 65 9.95 -19.28 8.78
CA ILE A 65 11.16 -19.63 9.54
C ILE A 65 12.28 -20.10 8.60
N GLU A 66 11.96 -20.98 7.64
CA GLU A 66 12.92 -21.50 6.66
C GLU A 66 13.49 -20.38 5.79
N LEU A 67 12.63 -19.46 5.34
CA LEU A 67 12.99 -18.28 4.57
C LEU A 67 13.99 -17.39 5.33
N LEU A 68 13.68 -17.05 6.58
CA LEU A 68 14.54 -16.21 7.42
C LEU A 68 15.89 -16.89 7.70
N ARG A 69 15.92 -18.19 7.96
CA ARG A 69 17.15 -18.96 8.17
C ARG A 69 18.04 -19.04 6.92
N THR A 70 17.42 -19.21 5.76
CA THR A 70 18.12 -19.37 4.48
C THR A 70 18.73 -18.05 4.01
N TYR A 71 17.92 -16.99 4.00
CA TYR A 71 18.33 -15.72 3.40
C TYR A 71 18.94 -14.72 4.41
N ARG A 72 18.67 -14.90 5.70
CA ARG A 72 19.18 -14.04 6.79
C ARG A 72 19.07 -12.55 6.45
N PRO A 73 17.86 -12.02 6.19
CA PRO A 73 17.68 -10.61 5.91
C PRO A 73 18.04 -9.76 7.13
N HIS A 74 18.54 -8.56 6.90
CA HIS A 74 18.73 -7.56 7.96
C HIS A 74 17.46 -6.77 8.22
N GLU A 75 16.61 -6.68 7.19
CA GLU A 75 15.36 -5.93 7.22
C GLU A 75 14.24 -6.76 6.58
N VAL A 76 13.05 -6.71 7.20
CA VAL A 76 11.84 -7.37 6.70
C VAL A 76 10.71 -6.35 6.56
N TYR A 77 10.19 -6.20 5.35
CA TYR A 77 9.08 -5.32 5.03
C TYR A 77 7.82 -6.15 4.79
N ASN A 78 6.87 -6.08 5.73
CA ASN A 78 5.61 -6.83 5.63
C ASN A 78 4.52 -6.02 4.95
N LEU A 79 4.43 -6.16 3.63
CA LEU A 79 3.43 -5.49 2.78
C LEU A 79 2.31 -6.43 2.33
N ALA A 80 2.50 -7.75 2.47
CA ALA A 80 1.51 -8.74 2.07
C ALA A 80 0.25 -8.68 2.94
N ALA A 81 -0.90 -8.56 2.29
CA ALA A 81 -2.21 -8.53 2.92
C ALA A 81 -3.31 -8.92 1.92
N GLN A 82 -4.49 -9.27 2.43
CA GLN A 82 -5.71 -9.16 1.65
C GLN A 82 -6.15 -7.69 1.73
N SER A 83 -5.79 -6.87 0.75
CA SER A 83 -5.84 -5.39 0.84
C SER A 83 -7.11 -4.76 0.29
N PHE A 84 -7.91 -5.49 -0.50
CA PHE A 84 -9.15 -4.94 -1.06
C PHE A 84 -10.27 -4.98 -0.03
N VAL A 85 -10.63 -3.82 0.50
CA VAL A 85 -11.60 -3.66 1.61
C VAL A 85 -12.93 -4.36 1.33
N GLN A 86 -13.47 -4.22 0.11
CA GLN A 86 -14.76 -4.83 -0.25
C GLN A 86 -14.74 -6.36 -0.11
N THR A 87 -13.67 -7.02 -0.52
CA THR A 87 -13.50 -8.48 -0.37
C THR A 87 -13.50 -8.92 1.09
N SER A 88 -13.02 -8.08 2.01
CA SER A 88 -12.99 -8.42 3.43
C SER A 88 -14.37 -8.70 4.03
N PHE A 89 -15.44 -8.09 3.50
CA PHE A 89 -16.81 -8.37 3.94
C PHE A 89 -17.31 -9.76 3.51
N SER A 90 -16.86 -10.26 2.37
CA SER A 90 -17.23 -11.61 1.88
C SER A 90 -16.26 -12.69 2.38
N GLN A 91 -15.04 -12.33 2.75
CA GLN A 91 -13.98 -13.25 3.21
C GLN A 91 -13.34 -12.77 4.53
N PRO A 92 -14.12 -12.54 5.61
CA PRO A 92 -13.60 -11.93 6.84
C PRO A 92 -12.58 -12.83 7.57
N VAL A 93 -12.78 -14.14 7.56
CA VAL A 93 -11.87 -15.11 8.21
C VAL A 93 -10.52 -15.11 7.49
N LEU A 94 -10.51 -15.27 6.17
CA LEU A 94 -9.26 -15.24 5.39
C LEU A 94 -8.52 -13.91 5.58
N THR A 95 -9.27 -12.80 5.60
CA THR A 95 -8.69 -11.47 5.86
C THR A 95 -8.03 -11.40 7.23
N GLY A 96 -8.67 -11.91 8.27
CA GLY A 96 -8.13 -11.99 9.63
C GLY A 96 -6.87 -12.87 9.71
N GLU A 97 -6.91 -14.04 9.06
CA GLU A 97 -5.79 -14.98 9.04
C GLU A 97 -4.54 -14.42 8.34
N VAL A 98 -4.70 -13.83 7.15
CA VAL A 98 -3.58 -13.31 6.36
C VAL A 98 -3.11 -11.97 6.90
N THR A 99 -4.03 -11.01 7.07
CA THR A 99 -3.70 -9.60 7.34
C THR A 99 -3.47 -9.33 8.84
N GLY A 100 -4.09 -10.12 9.72
CA GLY A 100 -3.91 -10.04 11.17
C GLY A 100 -2.92 -11.07 11.69
N LEU A 101 -3.32 -12.35 11.79
CA LEU A 101 -2.49 -13.41 12.36
C LEU A 101 -1.21 -13.70 11.55
N GLY A 102 -1.20 -13.40 10.25
CA GLY A 102 0.02 -13.46 9.44
C GLY A 102 1.14 -12.59 9.98
N VAL A 103 0.81 -11.42 10.55
CA VAL A 103 1.80 -10.53 11.18
C VAL A 103 2.43 -11.20 12.41
N THR A 104 1.61 -11.84 13.25
CA THR A 104 2.10 -12.59 14.43
C THR A 104 3.04 -13.72 14.01
N ARG A 105 2.67 -14.49 12.97
CA ARG A 105 3.50 -15.60 12.48
C ARG A 105 4.88 -15.11 12.01
N LEU A 106 4.92 -13.97 11.30
CA LEU A 106 6.17 -13.41 10.82
C LEU A 106 7.03 -12.80 11.94
N LEU A 107 6.43 -12.06 12.87
CA LEU A 107 7.11 -11.52 14.06
C LEU A 107 7.68 -12.64 14.94
N ASP A 108 6.89 -13.70 15.17
CA ASP A 108 7.34 -14.85 15.97
C ASP A 108 8.47 -15.64 15.25
N ALA A 109 8.39 -15.76 13.92
CA ALA A 109 9.47 -16.34 13.13
C ALA A 109 10.78 -15.51 13.24
N ILE A 110 10.68 -14.16 13.19
CA ILE A 110 11.82 -13.26 13.41
C ILE A 110 12.40 -13.48 14.81
N ARG A 111 11.58 -13.42 15.85
CA ARG A 111 12.00 -13.64 17.24
C ARG A 111 12.73 -14.97 17.44
N LEU A 112 12.29 -16.04 16.75
CA LEU A 112 12.87 -17.38 16.88
C LEU A 112 14.15 -17.58 16.06
N VAL A 113 14.33 -16.83 14.97
CA VAL A 113 15.45 -17.03 14.04
C VAL A 113 16.56 -16.03 14.31
N ASP A 114 16.23 -14.75 14.36
CA ASP A 114 17.18 -13.68 14.55
C ASP A 114 16.44 -12.40 15.02
N PRO A 115 16.45 -12.09 16.33
CA PRO A 115 15.77 -10.92 16.88
C PRO A 115 16.39 -9.58 16.50
N ASP A 116 17.57 -9.55 15.89
CA ASP A 116 18.22 -8.32 15.43
C ASP A 116 17.68 -7.84 14.07
N ILE A 117 16.82 -8.64 13.40
CA ILE A 117 16.16 -8.24 12.17
C ILE A 117 15.22 -7.06 12.43
N ARG A 118 15.41 -5.97 11.67
CA ARG A 118 14.51 -4.83 11.69
C ARG A 118 13.24 -5.13 10.90
N PHE A 119 12.09 -4.88 11.50
CA PHE A 119 10.79 -5.23 10.94
C PHE A 119 9.93 -3.99 10.69
N TYR A 120 9.38 -3.89 9.48
CA TYR A 120 8.38 -2.90 9.11
C TYR A 120 7.02 -3.55 8.88
N GLN A 121 5.98 -3.00 9.52
CA GLN A 121 4.57 -3.39 9.32
C GLN A 121 3.83 -2.31 8.54
N ALA A 122 3.25 -2.67 7.40
CA ALA A 122 2.29 -1.82 6.72
C ALA A 122 0.95 -1.80 7.48
N SER A 123 0.76 -0.80 8.32
CA SER A 123 -0.53 -0.45 8.91
C SER A 123 -1.36 0.39 7.93
N SER A 124 -2.54 0.88 8.32
CA SER A 124 -3.47 1.52 7.38
C SER A 124 -4.33 2.58 8.05
N SER A 125 -4.64 3.66 7.34
CA SER A 125 -5.63 4.66 7.75
C SER A 125 -7.05 4.09 7.93
N GLU A 126 -7.38 2.95 7.30
CA GLU A 126 -8.65 2.24 7.50
C GLU A 126 -8.84 1.75 8.95
N MET A 127 -7.77 1.75 9.78
CA MET A 127 -7.86 1.49 11.21
C MET A 127 -8.63 2.59 11.95
N PHE A 128 -8.52 3.85 11.51
CA PHE A 128 -9.25 4.98 12.12
C PHE A 128 -10.76 4.86 11.90
N GLY A 129 -11.20 4.44 10.70
CA GLY A 129 -12.59 4.12 10.38
C GLY A 129 -13.55 5.28 10.68
N LYS A 130 -14.34 5.18 11.76
CA LYS A 130 -15.14 6.29 12.27
C LYS A 130 -14.25 7.22 13.07
N VAL A 131 -13.72 8.24 12.40
CA VAL A 131 -12.71 9.13 12.95
C VAL A 131 -13.20 9.91 14.18
N HIS A 132 -12.33 10.07 15.17
CA HIS A 132 -12.60 10.80 16.41
C HIS A 132 -12.03 12.22 16.40
N GLU A 133 -11.02 12.48 15.56
CA GLU A 133 -10.37 13.77 15.40
C GLU A 133 -9.82 13.95 13.98
N VAL A 134 -9.58 15.19 13.58
CA VAL A 134 -9.07 15.58 12.27
C VAL A 134 -8.01 16.67 12.46
N PRO A 135 -6.80 16.54 11.86
CA PRO A 135 -6.30 15.34 11.17
C PRO A 135 -6.01 14.18 12.13
N GLN A 136 -5.91 12.93 11.58
CA GLN A 136 -5.53 11.77 12.36
C GLN A 136 -4.03 11.78 12.64
N LEU A 137 -3.68 11.41 13.86
CA LEU A 137 -2.32 11.30 14.39
C LEU A 137 -2.02 9.84 14.79
N GLU A 138 -0.78 9.56 15.16
CA GLU A 138 -0.36 8.26 15.71
C GLU A 138 -1.11 7.88 17.00
N THR A 139 -1.59 8.88 17.74
CA THR A 139 -2.33 8.72 19.02
C THR A 139 -3.84 8.71 18.85
N THR A 140 -4.35 8.96 17.65
CA THR A 140 -5.79 8.95 17.38
C THR A 140 -6.38 7.57 17.61
N PRO A 141 -7.45 7.42 18.41
CA PRO A 141 -8.08 6.13 18.66
C PRO A 141 -8.60 5.46 17.38
N PHE A 142 -8.38 4.14 17.26
CA PHE A 142 -8.89 3.36 16.15
C PHE A 142 -10.36 2.95 16.36
N HIS A 143 -11.16 3.06 15.29
CA HIS A 143 -12.55 2.61 15.24
C HIS A 143 -12.87 2.02 13.86
N PRO A 144 -12.26 0.87 13.49
CA PRO A 144 -12.35 0.32 12.14
C PRO A 144 -13.79 0.01 11.72
N ARG A 145 -14.08 0.19 10.43
CA ARG A 145 -15.40 0.03 9.83
C ARG A 145 -15.47 -1.16 8.86
N SER A 146 -14.42 -1.98 8.78
CA SER A 146 -14.36 -3.16 7.91
C SER A 146 -13.55 -4.29 8.57
N PRO A 147 -13.79 -5.57 8.19
CA PRO A 147 -12.95 -6.68 8.65
C PRO A 147 -11.47 -6.48 8.30
N TYR A 148 -11.16 -5.83 7.17
CA TYR A 148 -9.80 -5.42 6.82
C TYR A 148 -9.21 -4.45 7.83
N GLY A 149 -9.93 -3.37 8.17
CA GLY A 149 -9.50 -2.41 9.18
C GLY A 149 -9.27 -3.07 10.55
N VAL A 150 -10.16 -3.98 10.97
CA VAL A 150 -10.00 -4.76 12.22
C VAL A 150 -8.74 -5.62 12.19
N ALA A 151 -8.47 -6.31 11.06
CA ALA A 151 -7.27 -7.13 10.90
C ALA A 151 -5.99 -6.28 10.92
N LYS A 152 -6.02 -5.08 10.34
CA LYS A 152 -4.91 -4.11 10.39
C LYS A 152 -4.68 -3.57 11.80
N VAL A 153 -5.74 -3.30 12.58
CA VAL A 153 -5.63 -2.92 14.01
C VAL A 153 -4.94 -4.03 14.81
N TYR A 154 -5.32 -5.29 14.60
CA TYR A 154 -4.63 -6.41 15.24
C TYR A 154 -3.14 -6.44 14.84
N GLY A 155 -2.83 -6.36 13.53
CA GLY A 155 -1.44 -6.36 13.04
C GLY A 155 -0.60 -5.21 13.60
N HIS A 156 -1.19 -4.03 13.74
CA HIS A 156 -0.54 -2.86 14.34
C HIS A 156 -0.21 -3.11 15.84
N TRP A 157 -1.21 -3.50 16.63
CA TRP A 157 -1.01 -3.71 18.06
C TRP A 157 -0.11 -4.91 18.40
N ILE A 158 -0.14 -5.97 17.61
CA ILE A 158 0.79 -7.08 17.84
C ILE A 158 2.24 -6.69 17.50
N THR A 159 2.45 -5.80 16.52
CA THR A 159 3.78 -5.24 16.22
C THR A 159 4.32 -4.44 17.40
N LEU A 160 3.51 -3.55 17.97
CA LEU A 160 3.86 -2.81 19.18
C LEU A 160 4.13 -3.75 20.36
N ASN A 161 3.28 -4.76 20.55
CA ASN A 161 3.44 -5.74 21.64
C ASN A 161 4.78 -6.49 21.52
N TYR A 162 5.18 -6.92 20.30
CA TYR A 162 6.46 -7.61 20.12
C TYR A 162 7.68 -6.66 20.31
N ARG A 163 7.55 -5.40 19.94
CA ARG A 163 8.54 -4.36 20.26
C ARG A 163 8.75 -4.24 21.76
N GLU A 164 7.67 -4.11 22.54
CA GLU A 164 7.73 -3.90 24.00
C GLU A 164 8.07 -5.17 24.79
N SER A 165 7.58 -6.34 24.35
CA SER A 165 7.71 -7.59 25.10
C SER A 165 9.02 -8.33 24.81
N TYR A 166 9.57 -8.18 23.61
CA TYR A 166 10.73 -8.94 23.13
C TYR A 166 11.88 -8.06 22.64
N ASP A 167 11.76 -6.75 22.81
CA ASP A 167 12.79 -5.77 22.40
C ASP A 167 13.13 -5.85 20.89
N LEU A 168 12.16 -6.23 20.04
CA LEU A 168 12.34 -6.27 18.60
C LEU A 168 12.35 -4.86 18.02
N PHE A 169 13.27 -4.60 17.08
CA PHE A 169 13.18 -3.39 16.28
C PHE A 169 12.03 -3.51 15.28
N ALA A 170 10.82 -3.10 15.67
CA ALA A 170 9.61 -3.22 14.88
C ALA A 170 8.88 -1.88 14.77
N CYS A 171 8.68 -1.40 13.55
CA CYS A 171 8.00 -0.14 13.22
C CYS A 171 6.68 -0.38 12.50
N SER A 172 5.70 0.52 12.68
CA SER A 172 4.48 0.51 11.89
C SER A 172 4.28 1.83 11.14
N GLY A 173 4.11 1.76 9.82
CA GLY A 173 3.64 2.90 9.02
C GLY A 173 2.12 2.91 8.92
N ILE A 174 1.45 3.90 9.49
CA ILE A 174 0.00 4.11 9.34
C ILE A 174 -0.21 4.84 8.02
N LEU A 175 -0.30 4.05 6.95
CA LEU A 175 -0.35 4.57 5.58
C LEU A 175 -1.73 5.07 5.23
N PHE A 176 -1.81 6.32 4.77
CA PHE A 176 -2.99 6.85 4.09
C PHE A 176 -3.04 6.35 2.66
N ASN A 177 -4.10 6.65 1.93
CA ASN A 177 -4.24 6.14 0.57
C ASN A 177 -3.07 6.60 -0.30
N HIS A 178 -2.42 5.68 -0.97
CA HIS A 178 -1.32 5.98 -1.87
C HIS A 178 -1.46 5.18 -3.16
N GLU A 179 -1.29 5.89 -4.24
CA GLU A 179 -1.70 5.49 -5.55
C GLU A 179 -0.53 5.58 -6.54
N SER A 180 -0.67 4.92 -7.66
CA SER A 180 0.31 5.00 -8.75
C SER A 180 -0.24 4.35 -10.02
N PRO A 181 0.49 4.43 -11.15
CA PRO A 181 0.22 3.61 -12.33
C PRO A 181 0.21 2.09 -12.08
N ARG A 182 0.80 1.62 -10.96
CA ARG A 182 0.84 0.20 -10.58
C ARG A 182 -0.28 -0.20 -9.61
N ARG A 183 -1.23 0.69 -9.31
CA ARG A 183 -2.39 0.37 -8.48
C ARG A 183 -3.27 -0.71 -9.13
N GLY A 184 -3.97 -1.53 -8.34
CA GLY A 184 -4.94 -2.50 -8.85
C GLY A 184 -6.15 -1.81 -9.49
N LEU A 185 -6.69 -2.36 -10.58
CA LEU A 185 -7.85 -1.82 -11.31
C LEU A 185 -9.14 -1.81 -10.49
N GLU A 186 -9.22 -2.57 -9.41
CA GLU A 186 -10.34 -2.60 -8.47
C GLU A 186 -10.42 -1.36 -7.57
N PHE A 187 -9.34 -0.59 -7.44
CA PHE A 187 -9.32 0.64 -6.64
C PHE A 187 -9.82 1.85 -7.44
N VAL A 188 -10.55 2.73 -6.77
CA VAL A 188 -11.31 3.82 -7.40
C VAL A 188 -10.42 4.72 -8.26
N THR A 189 -9.25 5.09 -7.82
CA THR A 189 -8.31 5.95 -8.52
C THR A 189 -7.86 5.35 -9.85
N ARG A 190 -7.39 4.08 -9.81
CA ARG A 190 -6.99 3.37 -11.02
C ARG A 190 -8.17 3.03 -11.93
N LYS A 191 -9.33 2.74 -11.34
CA LYS A 191 -10.56 2.56 -12.11
C LYS A 191 -10.91 3.81 -12.90
N ILE A 192 -10.73 5.00 -12.32
CA ILE A 192 -10.97 6.28 -13.01
C ILE A 192 -9.95 6.48 -14.11
N SER A 193 -8.63 6.48 -13.81
CA SER A 193 -7.59 6.76 -14.81
C SER A 193 -7.66 5.82 -16.00
N HIS A 194 -7.89 4.53 -15.77
CA HIS A 194 -8.02 3.53 -16.82
C HIS A 194 -9.30 3.71 -17.65
N ALA A 195 -10.43 4.07 -17.03
CA ALA A 195 -11.66 4.37 -17.75
C ALA A 195 -11.53 5.64 -18.60
N VAL A 196 -10.90 6.69 -18.06
CA VAL A 196 -10.61 7.93 -18.81
C VAL A 196 -9.79 7.63 -20.06
N ALA A 197 -8.74 6.84 -19.94
CA ALA A 197 -7.91 6.44 -21.07
C ALA A 197 -8.71 5.64 -22.11
N LYS A 198 -9.57 4.69 -21.68
CA LYS A 198 -10.45 3.95 -22.59
C LYS A 198 -11.47 4.85 -23.31
N ILE A 199 -12.08 5.78 -22.59
CA ILE A 199 -13.07 6.72 -23.15
C ILE A 199 -12.36 7.61 -24.19
N LYS A 200 -11.18 8.14 -23.88
CA LYS A 200 -10.40 8.96 -24.81
C LYS A 200 -10.06 8.21 -26.10
N LEU A 201 -9.82 6.91 -26.01
CA LEU A 201 -9.50 6.05 -27.16
C LEU A 201 -10.76 5.47 -27.85
N GLY A 202 -11.96 5.85 -27.43
CA GLY A 202 -13.21 5.34 -28.01
C GLY A 202 -13.50 3.87 -27.70
N GLN A 203 -12.91 3.34 -26.61
CA GLN A 203 -13.06 1.95 -26.18
C GLN A 203 -14.11 1.77 -25.05
N ALA A 204 -14.64 2.87 -24.53
CA ALA A 204 -15.71 2.90 -23.53
C ALA A 204 -16.50 4.19 -23.64
N ASP A 205 -17.78 4.16 -23.18
CA ASP A 205 -18.73 5.28 -23.28
C ASP A 205 -19.14 5.84 -21.92
N GLU A 206 -18.87 5.11 -20.83
CA GLU A 206 -19.25 5.54 -19.49
C GLU A 206 -18.31 4.98 -18.42
N LEU A 207 -18.31 5.66 -17.25
CA LEU A 207 -17.64 5.23 -16.01
C LEU A 207 -18.68 5.21 -14.88
N ARG A 208 -18.89 4.05 -14.24
CA ARG A 208 -19.78 3.92 -13.07
C ARG A 208 -19.01 3.93 -11.77
N LEU A 209 -19.36 4.85 -10.87
CA LEU A 209 -18.74 5.04 -9.56
C LEU A 209 -19.78 5.03 -8.45
N GLY A 210 -19.35 4.89 -7.20
CA GLY A 210 -20.19 5.06 -6.01
C GLY A 210 -20.25 6.51 -5.56
N ASN A 211 -19.98 6.76 -4.26
CA ASN A 211 -20.01 8.08 -3.66
C ASN A 211 -18.88 8.97 -4.20
N LEU A 212 -19.26 10.01 -4.96
CA LEU A 212 -18.31 10.98 -5.53
C LEU A 212 -17.78 11.99 -4.50
N ASP A 213 -18.47 12.16 -3.38
CA ASP A 213 -18.16 13.17 -2.36
C ASP A 213 -17.31 12.58 -1.21
N ALA A 214 -17.00 11.28 -1.26
CA ALA A 214 -16.08 10.64 -0.33
C ALA A 214 -14.68 11.27 -0.46
N GLN A 215 -14.10 11.67 0.67
CA GLN A 215 -12.81 12.37 0.73
C GLN A 215 -11.71 11.48 1.25
N ARG A 216 -10.55 11.51 0.59
CA ARG A 216 -9.37 10.75 0.96
C ARG A 216 -8.11 11.59 0.83
N ASP A 217 -7.16 11.32 1.69
CA ASP A 217 -5.79 11.76 1.57
C ASP A 217 -5.08 10.78 0.61
N TRP A 218 -4.73 11.25 -0.59
CA TRP A 218 -4.09 10.46 -1.63
C TRP A 218 -2.69 10.97 -1.93
N GLY A 219 -1.68 10.13 -1.69
CA GLY A 219 -0.30 10.38 -2.06
C GLY A 219 0.22 9.44 -3.15
N PHE A 220 1.47 9.64 -3.55
CA PHE A 220 2.17 8.78 -4.51
C PHE A 220 2.87 7.62 -3.79
N ALA A 221 2.70 6.40 -4.29
CA ALA A 221 3.28 5.20 -3.68
C ALA A 221 4.83 5.25 -3.60
N GLY A 222 5.49 5.86 -4.60
CA GLY A 222 6.94 6.05 -4.58
C GLY A 222 7.43 6.88 -3.40
N ASP A 223 6.70 7.95 -3.03
CA ASP A 223 7.03 8.76 -1.86
C ASP A 223 6.83 7.95 -0.56
N TYR A 224 5.80 7.12 -0.49
CA TYR A 224 5.46 6.34 0.70
C TYR A 224 6.45 5.21 1.01
N VAL A 225 7.00 4.55 -0.01
CA VAL A 225 8.02 3.50 0.21
C VAL A 225 9.33 4.08 0.75
N GLU A 226 9.65 5.34 0.44
CA GLU A 226 10.78 6.05 1.04
C GLU A 226 10.59 6.19 2.57
N ALA A 227 9.38 6.54 3.03
CA ALA A 227 9.08 6.58 4.47
C ALA A 227 9.25 5.20 5.13
N MET A 228 8.80 4.12 4.47
CA MET A 228 8.97 2.74 4.98
C MET A 228 10.45 2.41 5.21
N TRP A 229 11.30 2.75 4.25
CA TRP A 229 12.75 2.54 4.38
C TRP A 229 13.36 3.40 5.47
N LEU A 230 13.05 4.70 5.52
CA LEU A 230 13.55 5.65 6.51
C LEU A 230 13.21 5.23 7.96
N MET A 231 12.04 4.64 8.20
CA MET A 231 11.66 4.13 9.52
C MET A 231 12.63 3.06 10.03
N LEU A 232 13.11 2.18 9.15
CA LEU A 232 14.04 1.13 9.51
C LEU A 232 15.52 1.62 9.58
N GLN A 233 15.81 2.87 9.21
CA GLN A 233 17.13 3.46 9.35
C GLN A 233 17.33 4.21 10.67
N GLN A 234 16.25 4.39 11.46
CA GLN A 234 16.31 5.10 12.74
C GLN A 234 17.02 4.28 13.83
N ASP A 235 17.50 4.97 14.88
CA ASP A 235 18.14 4.32 16.03
C ASP A 235 17.15 3.60 16.95
N GLN A 236 15.90 4.06 16.98
CA GLN A 236 14.81 3.50 17.80
C GLN A 236 13.57 3.23 16.94
N PRO A 237 12.88 2.11 17.17
CA PRO A 237 11.64 1.80 16.48
C PRO A 237 10.48 2.67 16.98
N ASP A 238 9.64 3.13 16.05
CA ASP A 238 8.43 3.90 16.38
C ASP A 238 7.35 3.71 15.30
N ASP A 239 6.17 4.27 15.51
CA ASP A 239 5.05 4.25 14.56
C ASP A 239 4.84 5.64 13.97
N TYR A 240 4.51 5.70 12.67
CA TYR A 240 4.41 6.96 11.94
C TYR A 240 3.16 7.00 11.07
N VAL A 241 2.44 8.11 11.12
CA VAL A 241 1.45 8.46 10.08
C VAL A 241 2.20 8.90 8.83
N VAL A 242 1.89 8.24 7.71
CA VAL A 242 2.40 8.60 6.38
C VAL A 242 1.21 9.05 5.54
N ALA A 243 1.16 10.35 5.27
CA ALA A 243 0.03 11.04 4.66
C ALA A 243 0.50 12.28 3.92
N THR A 244 -0.35 12.85 3.05
CA THR A 244 -0.06 14.14 2.42
C THR A 244 -0.46 15.32 3.32
N GLY A 245 -1.44 15.12 4.22
CA GLY A 245 -2.04 16.19 5.01
C GLY A 245 -3.14 16.94 4.27
N GLU A 246 -3.46 16.54 3.05
CA GLU A 246 -4.51 17.11 2.22
C GLU A 246 -5.55 16.05 1.89
N THR A 247 -6.78 16.48 1.64
CA THR A 247 -7.88 15.57 1.29
C THR A 247 -8.59 16.05 0.04
N HIS A 248 -8.93 15.12 -0.84
CA HIS A 248 -9.59 15.35 -2.10
C HIS A 248 -10.77 14.39 -2.28
N SER A 249 -11.81 14.85 -2.98
CA SER A 249 -12.98 14.05 -3.30
C SER A 249 -12.73 13.16 -4.54
N VAL A 250 -13.53 12.10 -4.66
CA VAL A 250 -13.57 11.30 -5.89
C VAL A 250 -13.98 12.16 -7.10
N ARG A 251 -14.84 13.17 -6.86
CA ARG A 251 -15.26 14.16 -7.85
C ARG A 251 -14.07 14.95 -8.38
N GLU A 252 -13.24 15.53 -7.50
CA GLU A 252 -12.04 16.29 -7.89
C GLU A 252 -11.06 15.41 -8.68
N PHE A 253 -10.93 14.11 -8.29
CA PHE A 253 -10.13 13.16 -9.08
C PHE A 253 -10.68 13.00 -10.50
N CYS A 254 -12.01 12.87 -10.66
CA CYS A 254 -12.64 12.79 -11.98
C CYS A 254 -12.42 14.07 -12.80
N GLU A 255 -12.62 15.25 -12.19
CA GLU A 255 -12.41 16.55 -12.85
C GLU A 255 -11.00 16.66 -13.43
N LEU A 256 -9.97 16.36 -12.61
CA LEU A 256 -8.58 16.42 -13.03
C LEU A 256 -8.24 15.34 -14.09
N ALA A 257 -8.72 14.11 -13.89
CA ALA A 257 -8.41 13.00 -14.78
C ALA A 257 -9.02 13.17 -16.18
N PHE A 258 -10.29 13.58 -16.28
CA PHE A 258 -10.94 13.87 -17.55
C PHE A 258 -10.40 15.16 -18.19
N GLY A 259 -10.14 16.20 -17.36
CA GLY A 259 -9.51 17.44 -17.84
C GLY A 259 -8.14 17.21 -18.45
N ARG A 260 -7.35 16.24 -17.97
CA ARG A 260 -6.03 15.88 -18.55
C ARG A 260 -6.11 15.48 -20.02
N VAL A 261 -7.25 14.98 -20.47
CA VAL A 261 -7.47 14.48 -21.83
C VAL A 261 -8.50 15.31 -22.62
N ASP A 262 -8.81 16.53 -22.17
CA ASP A 262 -9.78 17.44 -22.77
C ASP A 262 -11.19 16.83 -22.90
N LEU A 263 -11.66 16.12 -21.87
CA LEU A 263 -13.02 15.58 -21.77
C LEU A 263 -13.75 16.19 -20.58
N ASP A 264 -15.07 16.33 -20.71
CA ASP A 264 -15.96 16.77 -19.64
C ASP A 264 -16.48 15.53 -18.87
N TRP A 265 -16.05 15.37 -17.62
CA TRP A 265 -16.37 14.21 -16.79
C TRP A 265 -17.88 14.00 -16.55
N GLU A 266 -18.69 15.06 -16.52
CA GLU A 266 -20.15 14.97 -16.27
C GLU A 266 -20.86 14.19 -17.39
N GLN A 267 -20.31 14.17 -18.58
CA GLN A 267 -20.88 13.43 -19.71
C GLN A 267 -20.73 11.91 -19.57
N TYR A 268 -19.68 11.46 -18.90
CA TYR A 268 -19.28 10.05 -18.84
C TYR A 268 -19.50 9.36 -17.48
N VAL A 269 -19.39 10.12 -16.38
CA VAL A 269 -19.50 9.54 -15.04
C VAL A 269 -20.96 9.37 -14.64
N LYS A 270 -21.30 8.14 -14.19
CA LYS A 270 -22.62 7.77 -13.68
C LYS A 270 -22.50 7.23 -12.27
N VAL A 271 -23.29 7.77 -11.33
CA VAL A 271 -23.37 7.23 -9.97
C VAL A 271 -24.21 5.95 -9.99
N ASP A 272 -23.71 4.89 -9.33
CA ASP A 272 -24.37 3.59 -9.24
C ASP A 272 -24.28 3.08 -7.79
N GLU A 273 -25.44 2.93 -7.14
CA GLU A 273 -25.55 2.58 -5.71
C GLU A 273 -24.92 1.24 -5.34
N LYS A 274 -24.75 0.32 -6.29
CA LYS A 274 -24.10 -0.98 -6.04
C LYS A 274 -22.61 -0.85 -5.65
N PHE A 275 -21.98 0.32 -5.91
CA PHE A 275 -20.61 0.61 -5.53
C PHE A 275 -20.49 1.33 -4.17
N PHE A 276 -21.59 1.60 -3.47
CA PHE A 276 -21.55 2.13 -2.12
C PHE A 276 -21.12 1.04 -1.13
N ARG A 277 -20.36 1.42 -0.13
CA ARG A 277 -19.91 0.49 0.92
C ARG A 277 -21.00 0.32 1.98
N PRO A 278 -21.13 -0.88 2.61
CA PRO A 278 -22.08 -1.09 3.70
C PRO A 278 -21.86 -0.18 4.91
N ALA A 279 -20.60 0.22 5.15
CA ALA A 279 -20.19 1.15 6.19
C ALA A 279 -19.15 2.10 5.58
N GLU A 280 -19.61 3.29 5.19
CA GLU A 280 -18.73 4.29 4.56
C GLU A 280 -17.79 4.94 5.59
N VAL A 281 -16.63 5.34 5.11
CA VAL A 281 -15.68 6.20 5.80
C VAL A 281 -15.66 7.52 5.04
N ASP A 282 -16.21 8.57 5.65
CA ASP A 282 -16.50 9.83 4.96
C ASP A 282 -15.22 10.65 4.74
N LEU A 283 -14.35 10.74 5.75
CA LEU A 283 -13.17 11.58 5.73
C LEU A 283 -11.96 10.88 6.36
N LEU A 284 -10.87 10.81 5.62
CA LEU A 284 -9.55 10.44 6.14
C LEU A 284 -8.54 11.48 5.67
N VAL A 285 -7.85 12.11 6.62
CA VAL A 285 -6.73 13.02 6.39
C VAL A 285 -5.71 12.87 7.52
N GLY A 286 -4.49 12.50 7.20
CA GLY A 286 -3.43 12.24 8.18
C GLY A 286 -2.55 13.44 8.42
N SER A 287 -1.91 13.52 9.58
CA SER A 287 -0.87 14.51 9.85
C SER A 287 0.52 13.90 9.64
N PRO A 288 1.29 14.31 8.63
CA PRO A 288 2.65 13.84 8.43
C PRO A 288 3.68 14.49 9.36
N ALA A 289 3.24 15.29 10.34
CA ALA A 289 4.11 16.14 11.15
C ALA A 289 5.20 15.38 11.92
N LYS A 290 4.91 14.15 12.39
CA LYS A 290 5.91 13.30 13.06
C LYS A 290 6.92 12.76 12.05
N ALA A 291 6.47 12.23 10.92
CA ALA A 291 7.34 11.75 9.86
C ALA A 291 8.26 12.85 9.34
N LYS A 292 7.73 14.06 9.10
CA LYS A 292 8.53 15.22 8.70
C LYS A 292 9.61 15.57 9.72
N ARG A 293 9.27 15.58 11.00
CA ARG A 293 10.18 16.00 12.08
C ARG A 293 11.27 14.96 12.39
N GLN A 294 10.92 13.67 12.34
CA GLN A 294 11.80 12.60 12.82
C GLN A 294 12.50 11.84 11.69
N LEU A 295 11.85 11.70 10.54
CA LEU A 295 12.39 11.00 9.37
C LEU A 295 12.91 11.97 8.30
N ASP A 296 12.68 13.27 8.43
CA ASP A 296 12.90 14.28 7.38
C ASP A 296 12.15 13.93 6.08
N TRP A 297 10.97 13.31 6.24
CA TRP A 297 10.14 12.84 5.14
C TRP A 297 8.94 13.76 4.91
N GLU A 298 8.70 14.11 3.65
CA GLU A 298 7.48 14.75 3.19
C GLU A 298 7.10 14.25 1.79
N PRO A 299 5.80 14.25 1.44
CA PRO A 299 5.36 13.87 0.09
C PRO A 299 5.93 14.86 -0.93
N LYS A 300 6.43 14.33 -2.06
CA LYS A 300 7.06 15.12 -3.12
C LYS A 300 6.11 15.35 -4.29
N THR A 301 5.15 14.45 -4.47
CA THR A 301 4.19 14.45 -5.58
C THR A 301 2.87 15.08 -5.15
N SER A 302 2.44 16.14 -5.79
CA SER A 302 1.14 16.76 -5.55
C SER A 302 -0.02 15.93 -6.10
N PHE A 303 -1.24 16.18 -5.60
CA PHE A 303 -2.44 15.47 -6.07
C PHE A 303 -2.69 15.62 -7.57
N PRO A 304 -2.60 16.81 -8.20
CA PRO A 304 -2.73 16.92 -9.65
C PRO A 304 -1.67 16.15 -10.44
N GLU A 305 -0.40 16.18 -10.00
CA GLU A 305 0.67 15.42 -10.62
C GLU A 305 0.43 13.92 -10.57
N LEU A 306 -0.04 13.41 -9.42
CA LEU A 306 -0.42 12.00 -9.25
C LEU A 306 -1.53 11.59 -10.22
N VAL A 307 -2.61 12.39 -10.30
CA VAL A 307 -3.73 12.10 -11.21
C VAL A 307 -3.27 12.08 -12.67
N HIS A 308 -2.47 13.08 -13.10
CA HIS A 308 -1.94 13.16 -14.45
C HIS A 308 -1.02 11.98 -14.77
N MET A 309 -0.11 11.64 -13.86
CA MET A 309 0.78 10.48 -13.98
C MET A 309 -0.01 9.18 -14.23
N MET A 310 -1.09 8.96 -13.47
CA MET A 310 -1.91 7.76 -13.62
C MET A 310 -2.65 7.72 -14.95
N VAL A 311 -3.21 8.85 -15.40
CA VAL A 311 -3.91 8.95 -16.69
C VAL A 311 -2.96 8.76 -17.86
N ASP A 312 -1.80 9.43 -17.84
CA ASP A 312 -0.79 9.35 -18.91
C ASP A 312 -0.27 7.91 -19.06
N ALA A 313 0.00 7.23 -17.92
CA ALA A 313 0.45 5.84 -17.94
C ALA A 313 -0.62 4.87 -18.48
N ASP A 314 -1.89 5.06 -18.13
CA ASP A 314 -2.98 4.22 -18.66
C ASP A 314 -3.21 4.48 -20.18
N LEU A 315 -3.05 5.72 -20.65
CA LEU A 315 -3.11 6.03 -22.07
C LEU A 315 -1.98 5.32 -22.83
N ALA A 316 -0.74 5.44 -22.36
CA ALA A 316 0.42 4.80 -22.97
C ALA A 316 0.26 3.28 -23.02
N LEU A 317 -0.19 2.68 -21.91
CA LEU A 317 -0.45 1.24 -21.82
C LEU A 317 -1.47 0.77 -22.87
N LEU A 318 -2.59 1.48 -23.01
CA LEU A 318 -3.66 1.11 -23.94
C LEU A 318 -3.32 1.40 -25.40
N GLN A 319 -2.37 2.30 -25.65
CA GLN A 319 -1.82 2.57 -26.99
C GLN A 319 -0.72 1.57 -27.41
N GLY A 320 -0.30 0.69 -26.48
CA GLY A 320 0.74 -0.32 -26.71
C GLY A 320 2.16 0.22 -26.53
N ASP A 321 2.33 1.37 -25.90
CA ASP A 321 3.62 1.94 -25.53
C ASP A 321 4.08 1.33 -24.19
N LEU A 322 4.84 0.23 -24.27
CA LEU A 322 5.27 -0.54 -23.09
C LEU A 322 6.42 0.10 -22.31
N ASP A 323 7.12 1.10 -22.90
CA ASP A 323 8.27 1.75 -22.26
C ASP A 323 7.87 2.64 -21.08
N HIS A 324 6.61 3.04 -20.97
CA HIS A 324 6.09 3.84 -19.85
C HIS A 324 5.82 3.05 -18.55
N LEU A 325 5.77 1.73 -18.60
CA LEU A 325 5.56 0.89 -17.38
C LEU A 325 6.82 0.69 -16.55
N ALA A 326 7.98 0.99 -17.10
CA ALA A 326 9.29 0.84 -16.47
C ALA A 326 9.81 2.12 -15.76
N ARG A 327 9.03 3.21 -15.80
CA ARG A 327 9.42 4.50 -15.18
C ARG A 327 8.59 4.84 -13.97
#